data_c4c494b49b75d545a3c51e0ce8938eff
#
_entry.id   c4c494b49b75d545a3c51e0ce8938eff
#
_cell.length_a   1.000
_cell.length_b   1.000
_cell.length_c   1.000
_cell.angle_alpha   90.00
_cell.angle_beta   90.00
_cell.angle_gamma   90.00
#
_symmetry.space_group_name_H-M   'P 1'
#
loop_
_entity.id
_entity.type
_entity.pdbx_description
1 polymer ?
#
loop_
_entity_poly.entity_id
_entity_poly.type
_entity_poly.pdbx_seq_one_letter_code
_entity_poly.pdbx_strand_id
1 'polypeptide(L)'
;MKKAKKIIAFVLVLVMAAALLSGCGETGSTGSTASGKTYNLAYQCAWGSGGGPFQYASDLSNAIVNCSGGRVTMECLATNSIVPTTDMLQAVSNGTLDCAQTAATNLSDDSLGILSTLPVGMTFDEYMGWYVAGEGQQILDEVMAEIDSNVVAFPCGVVDSEILYHSTKPITCLDDIKGLKIRGVSDWANIETRLGASVVTMDGGDCYEALSRGTIDAAEYSSPSANWAAGFQEVAPYLTVPGVHQSCAVYLFLINRGVWEGMDEQTQNIIKLACTAMMAQNWAEDRVANGQAWEQFKELEAQGKLTIYRMPDEDIAKIQQVADEYYAEKCQSNPLFAKIYESQQAYIKSVGDWSEAASY
;
A
#
# COMPACT_ATOMS: atom_id res chain seq x y z
N MET A 1 -49.03 -53.31 -47.85
CA MET A 1 -48.86 -51.88 -47.60
C MET A 1 -48.66 -51.49 -46.11
N LYS A 2 -49.25 -52.19 -45.11
CA LYS A 2 -49.09 -51.84 -43.67
C LYS A 2 -47.74 -52.20 -43.11
N LYS A 3 -47.00 -53.23 -43.66
CA LYS A 3 -45.63 -53.59 -43.10
C LYS A 3 -44.52 -52.65 -43.60
N ALA A 4 -44.63 -52.13 -44.83
CA ALA A 4 -43.67 -51.17 -45.35
C ALA A 4 -43.71 -49.83 -44.67
N LYS A 5 -44.87 -49.33 -44.24
CA LYS A 5 -45.02 -48.09 -43.50
C LYS A 5 -44.39 -48.13 -42.09
N LYS A 6 -44.40 -49.33 -41.42
CA LYS A 6 -43.78 -49.52 -40.11
C LYS A 6 -42.24 -49.57 -40.20
N ILE A 7 -41.68 -50.11 -41.30
CA ILE A 7 -40.24 -50.17 -41.48
C ILE A 7 -39.69 -48.77 -41.83
N ILE A 8 -40.40 -47.97 -42.61
CA ILE A 8 -39.98 -46.56 -42.87
C ILE A 8 -40.05 -45.69 -41.66
N ALA A 9 -41.06 -45.86 -40.79
CA ALA A 9 -41.16 -45.14 -39.53
C ALA A 9 -40.03 -45.51 -38.56
N PHE A 10 -39.59 -46.79 -38.52
CA PHE A 10 -38.51 -47.25 -37.66
C PHE A 10 -37.12 -46.77 -38.14
N VAL A 11 -36.91 -46.70 -39.43
CA VAL A 11 -35.68 -46.16 -40.04
C VAL A 11 -35.56 -44.64 -39.83
N LEU A 12 -36.68 -43.88 -39.89
CA LEU A 12 -36.69 -42.44 -39.61
C LEU A 12 -36.39 -42.13 -38.15
N VAL A 13 -36.84 -42.93 -37.19
CA VAL A 13 -36.58 -42.78 -35.75
C VAL A 13 -35.11 -43.14 -35.47
N LEU A 14 -34.55 -44.15 -36.12
CA LEU A 14 -33.12 -44.49 -35.97
C LEU A 14 -32.16 -43.41 -36.54
N VAL A 15 -32.53 -42.75 -37.63
CA VAL A 15 -31.74 -41.66 -38.22
C VAL A 15 -31.81 -40.40 -37.37
N MET A 16 -32.95 -40.09 -36.70
CA MET A 16 -33.03 -38.99 -35.74
C MET A 16 -32.31 -39.30 -34.42
N ALA A 17 -32.26 -40.56 -34.00
CA ALA A 17 -31.48 -40.94 -32.82
C ALA A 17 -29.97 -40.89 -33.06
N ALA A 18 -29.52 -41.20 -34.27
CA ALA A 18 -28.11 -41.06 -34.65
C ALA A 18 -27.67 -39.60 -34.80
N ALA A 19 -28.55 -38.67 -35.15
CA ALA A 19 -28.28 -37.25 -35.23
C ALA A 19 -28.18 -36.58 -33.83
N LEU A 20 -28.80 -37.19 -32.80
CA LEU A 20 -28.70 -36.69 -31.44
C LEU A 20 -27.49 -37.24 -30.67
N LEU A 21 -26.84 -38.29 -31.15
CA LEU A 21 -25.62 -38.87 -30.54
C LEU A 21 -24.30 -38.34 -31.15
N SER A 22 -24.37 -37.62 -32.28
CA SER A 22 -23.20 -36.92 -32.86
C SER A 22 -23.03 -35.49 -32.38
N GLY A 23 -23.83 -35.02 -31.40
CA GLY A 23 -23.76 -33.71 -30.79
C GLY A 23 -22.97 -33.63 -29.43
N CYS A 24 -22.47 -34.75 -28.95
CA CYS A 24 -21.46 -34.78 -27.83
C CYS A 24 -20.06 -34.97 -28.43
N GLY A 25 -19.66 -34.07 -29.29
CA GLY A 25 -18.26 -33.83 -29.62
C GLY A 25 -17.66 -33.05 -28.45
N GLU A 26 -16.52 -33.51 -27.99
CA GLU A 26 -15.63 -32.91 -27.02
C GLU A 26 -15.88 -31.42 -26.80
N THR A 27 -16.42 -31.06 -25.63
CA THR A 27 -16.11 -29.77 -25.04
C THR A 27 -14.62 -29.80 -24.73
N GLY A 28 -13.82 -29.73 -25.75
CA GLY A 28 -12.53 -29.12 -25.64
C GLY A 28 -12.79 -27.75 -25.01
N SER A 29 -12.33 -27.55 -23.80
CA SER A 29 -12.13 -26.23 -23.23
C SER A 29 -11.31 -25.46 -24.27
N THR A 30 -11.97 -24.83 -25.24
CA THR A 30 -11.37 -23.71 -25.93
C THR A 30 -11.25 -22.64 -24.87
N GLY A 31 -10.15 -22.69 -24.13
CA GLY A 31 -9.66 -21.49 -23.48
C GLY A 31 -9.74 -20.41 -24.56
N SER A 32 -10.60 -19.43 -24.36
CA SER A 32 -10.67 -18.23 -25.18
C SER A 32 -9.24 -17.68 -25.17
N THR A 33 -8.46 -17.99 -26.19
CA THR A 33 -7.20 -17.29 -26.40
C THR A 33 -7.61 -15.85 -26.63
N ALA A 34 -7.32 -15.00 -25.64
CA ALA A 34 -7.57 -13.58 -25.74
C ALA A 34 -6.94 -13.09 -27.04
N SER A 35 -7.81 -12.75 -28.02
CA SER A 35 -7.36 -12.17 -29.28
C SER A 35 -6.90 -10.74 -28.99
N GLY A 36 -5.61 -10.54 -28.79
CA GLY A 36 -5.04 -9.23 -28.49
C GLY A 36 -3.52 -9.27 -28.35
N LYS A 37 -2.92 -8.10 -28.26
CA LYS A 37 -1.50 -7.93 -27.98
C LYS A 37 -1.18 -8.47 -26.58
N THR A 38 -0.07 -9.19 -26.44
CA THR A 38 0.42 -9.71 -25.17
C THR A 38 1.59 -8.88 -24.67
N TYR A 39 1.74 -8.80 -23.34
CA TYR A 39 2.77 -8.02 -22.64
C TYR A 39 3.40 -8.88 -21.58
N ASN A 40 4.73 -8.96 -21.59
CA ASN A 40 5.51 -9.63 -20.56
C ASN A 40 6.32 -8.57 -19.82
N LEU A 41 6.01 -8.33 -18.53
CA LEU A 41 6.51 -7.22 -17.77
C LEU A 41 7.51 -7.67 -16.72
N ALA A 42 8.72 -7.10 -16.73
CA ALA A 42 9.68 -7.20 -15.64
C ALA A 42 9.22 -6.33 -14.47
N TYR A 43 8.82 -6.97 -13.35
CA TYR A 43 8.22 -6.32 -12.20
C TYR A 43 8.95 -6.65 -10.90
N GLN A 44 9.36 -5.63 -10.17
CA GLN A 44 10.00 -5.76 -8.85
C GLN A 44 9.29 -4.85 -7.84
N CYS A 45 9.17 -5.31 -6.60
CA CYS A 45 8.71 -4.48 -5.49
C CYS A 45 9.85 -4.08 -4.54
N ALA A 46 9.58 -3.10 -3.69
CA ALA A 46 10.56 -2.54 -2.75
C ALA A 46 10.76 -3.40 -1.49
N TRP A 47 10.04 -4.52 -1.34
CA TRP A 47 10.00 -5.28 -0.10
C TRP A 47 10.51 -6.72 -0.28
N GLY A 48 10.99 -7.30 0.84
CA GLY A 48 11.41 -8.70 0.91
C GLY A 48 10.23 -9.68 0.91
N SER A 49 10.45 -10.91 0.45
CA SER A 49 9.41 -11.93 0.23
C SER A 49 8.70 -12.45 1.49
N GLY A 50 9.05 -11.98 2.69
CA GLY A 50 8.46 -12.45 3.95
C GLY A 50 7.42 -11.51 4.57
N GLY A 51 7.11 -10.36 3.97
CA GLY A 51 6.24 -9.34 4.55
C GLY A 51 4.94 -9.08 3.81
N GLY A 52 3.96 -8.47 4.50
CA GLY A 52 2.68 -8.06 3.93
C GLY A 52 2.82 -7.23 2.66
N PRO A 53 3.67 -6.19 2.61
CA PRO A 53 3.84 -5.38 1.42
C PRO A 53 4.31 -6.14 0.16
N PHE A 54 5.12 -7.19 0.32
CA PHE A 54 5.46 -8.08 -0.78
C PHE A 54 4.23 -8.88 -1.26
N GLN A 55 3.41 -9.35 -0.32
CA GLN A 55 2.16 -10.06 -0.65
C GLN A 55 1.22 -9.14 -1.43
N TYR A 56 1.06 -7.87 -1.01
CA TYR A 56 0.23 -6.90 -1.73
C TYR A 56 0.71 -6.65 -3.17
N ALA A 57 2.03 -6.59 -3.38
CA ALA A 57 2.61 -6.49 -4.71
C ALA A 57 2.36 -7.74 -5.57
N SER A 58 2.42 -8.91 -4.95
CA SER A 58 2.10 -10.19 -5.60
C SER A 58 0.63 -10.28 -5.98
N ASP A 59 -0.26 -9.80 -5.10
CA ASP A 59 -1.71 -9.81 -5.34
C ASP A 59 -2.11 -8.85 -6.46
N LEU A 60 -1.47 -7.67 -6.55
CA LEU A 60 -1.63 -6.76 -7.68
C LEU A 60 -1.21 -7.44 -8.99
N SER A 61 -0.04 -8.10 -9.01
CA SER A 61 0.43 -8.88 -10.16
C SER A 61 -0.59 -9.93 -10.58
N ASN A 62 -1.06 -10.75 -9.63
CA ASN A 62 -2.05 -11.79 -9.85
C ASN A 62 -3.38 -11.22 -10.38
N ALA A 63 -3.85 -10.10 -9.84
CA ALA A 63 -5.06 -9.43 -10.30
C ALA A 63 -4.94 -8.97 -11.76
N ILE A 64 -3.84 -8.32 -12.12
CA ILE A 64 -3.58 -7.87 -13.50
C ILE A 64 -3.51 -9.06 -14.47
N VAL A 65 -2.75 -10.11 -14.12
CA VAL A 65 -2.61 -11.33 -14.94
C VAL A 65 -3.97 -11.98 -15.18
N ASN A 66 -4.74 -12.20 -14.10
CA ASN A 66 -6.04 -12.85 -14.17
C ASN A 66 -7.07 -12.02 -14.93
N CYS A 67 -7.19 -10.72 -14.63
CA CYS A 67 -8.15 -9.84 -15.29
C CYS A 67 -7.83 -9.60 -16.78
N SER A 68 -6.56 -9.68 -17.17
CA SER A 68 -6.16 -9.59 -18.57
C SER A 68 -6.44 -10.87 -19.37
N GLY A 69 -6.86 -11.96 -18.72
CA GLY A 69 -7.01 -13.27 -19.35
C GLY A 69 -5.67 -13.84 -19.83
N GLY A 70 -4.56 -13.51 -19.15
CA GLY A 70 -3.21 -13.93 -19.50
C GLY A 70 -2.57 -13.12 -20.63
N ARG A 71 -3.17 -12.01 -21.07
CA ARG A 71 -2.53 -11.10 -22.04
C ARG A 71 -1.36 -10.33 -21.42
N VAL A 72 -1.44 -10.02 -20.13
CA VAL A 72 -0.32 -9.51 -19.35
C VAL A 72 0.25 -10.67 -18.54
N THR A 73 1.57 -10.85 -18.59
CA THR A 73 2.32 -11.73 -17.70
C THR A 73 3.32 -10.90 -16.93
N MET A 74 3.34 -11.06 -15.63
CA MET A 74 4.27 -10.43 -14.72
C MET A 74 4.37 -11.26 -13.44
N GLU A 75 5.55 -11.36 -12.87
CA GLU A 75 5.81 -12.00 -11.59
C GLU A 75 6.45 -10.98 -10.65
N CYS A 76 5.95 -10.89 -9.42
CA CYS A 76 6.50 -10.00 -8.44
C CYS A 76 7.86 -10.50 -7.93
N LEU A 77 8.92 -9.78 -8.22
CA LEU A 77 10.24 -10.01 -7.68
C LEU A 77 10.44 -9.18 -6.41
N ALA A 78 11.09 -9.79 -5.42
CA ALA A 78 11.43 -9.11 -4.16
C ALA A 78 12.48 -8.01 -4.38
N THR A 79 12.63 -7.14 -3.38
CA THR A 79 13.68 -6.11 -3.35
C THR A 79 15.05 -6.69 -3.67
N ASN A 80 15.88 -5.92 -4.34
CA ASN A 80 17.25 -6.30 -4.74
C ASN A 80 17.36 -7.50 -5.70
N SER A 81 16.25 -7.96 -6.30
CA SER A 81 16.30 -9.06 -7.28
C SER A 81 16.93 -8.62 -8.61
N ILE A 82 16.63 -7.41 -9.06
CA ILE A 82 17.17 -6.81 -10.29
C ILE A 82 17.99 -5.56 -9.96
N VAL A 83 17.40 -4.62 -9.18
CA VAL A 83 18.04 -3.38 -8.75
C VAL A 83 17.80 -3.10 -7.26
N PRO A 84 18.64 -2.31 -6.58
CA PRO A 84 18.35 -1.78 -5.25
C PRO A 84 17.05 -0.95 -5.23
N THR A 85 16.38 -0.89 -4.07
CA THR A 85 15.13 -0.12 -3.92
C THR A 85 15.31 1.35 -4.31
N THR A 86 16.42 1.97 -3.97
CA THR A 86 16.77 3.37 -4.29
C THR A 86 16.89 3.65 -5.79
N ASP A 87 17.16 2.61 -6.59
CA ASP A 87 17.39 2.72 -8.03
C ASP A 87 16.14 2.37 -8.86
N MET A 88 15.04 1.96 -8.21
CA MET A 88 13.84 1.45 -8.90
C MET A 88 13.20 2.48 -9.82
N LEU A 89 13.09 3.76 -9.40
CA LEU A 89 12.55 4.82 -10.26
C LEU A 89 13.38 4.95 -11.56
N GLN A 90 14.69 5.02 -11.41
CA GLN A 90 15.59 5.13 -12.56
C GLN A 90 15.59 3.87 -13.44
N ALA A 91 15.43 2.69 -12.82
CA ALA A 91 15.34 1.42 -13.56
C ALA A 91 14.05 1.32 -14.39
N VAL A 92 12.92 1.82 -13.87
CA VAL A 92 11.67 1.93 -14.64
C VAL A 92 11.82 2.98 -15.73
N SER A 93 12.40 4.15 -15.44
CA SER A 93 12.63 5.20 -16.41
C SER A 93 13.44 4.74 -17.62
N ASN A 94 14.53 4.01 -17.40
CA ASN A 94 15.45 3.57 -18.47
C ASN A 94 15.06 2.21 -19.10
N GLY A 95 13.97 1.56 -18.62
CA GLY A 95 13.47 0.27 -19.14
C GLY A 95 14.24 -0.97 -18.68
N THR A 96 15.07 -0.88 -17.62
CA THR A 96 15.65 -2.05 -16.94
C THR A 96 14.56 -2.85 -16.22
N LEU A 97 13.57 -2.16 -15.68
CA LEU A 97 12.30 -2.68 -15.22
C LEU A 97 11.18 -2.11 -16.09
N ASP A 98 10.18 -2.92 -16.45
CA ASP A 98 8.98 -2.41 -17.10
C ASP A 98 8.08 -1.71 -16.09
N CYS A 99 8.00 -2.25 -14.86
CA CYS A 99 7.23 -1.69 -13.76
C CYS A 99 7.82 -2.04 -12.39
N ALA A 100 7.40 -1.27 -11.39
CA ALA A 100 7.83 -1.45 -10.00
C ALA A 100 6.71 -1.07 -9.04
N GLN A 101 6.74 -1.61 -7.80
CA GLN A 101 5.90 -1.14 -6.70
C GLN A 101 6.76 -0.68 -5.53
N THR A 102 6.49 0.53 -5.06
CA THR A 102 7.24 1.15 -3.96
C THR A 102 6.37 2.12 -3.16
N ALA A 103 6.86 2.60 -2.02
CA ALA A 103 6.31 3.79 -1.37
C ALA A 103 7.01 5.04 -1.93
N ALA A 104 6.32 6.17 -1.98
CA ALA A 104 6.92 7.42 -2.43
C ALA A 104 8.07 7.89 -1.51
N THR A 105 8.07 7.47 -0.26
CA THR A 105 9.18 7.67 0.70
C THR A 105 10.50 7.01 0.30
N ASN A 106 10.45 6.01 -0.60
CA ASN A 106 11.64 5.35 -1.14
C ASN A 106 12.17 6.02 -2.43
N LEU A 107 11.47 7.03 -2.94
CA LEU A 107 11.94 7.81 -4.07
C LEU A 107 13.00 8.80 -3.59
N SER A 108 13.91 9.19 -4.47
CA SER A 108 15.10 9.98 -4.12
C SER A 108 14.81 11.44 -3.69
N ASP A 109 13.58 11.89 -3.84
CA ASP A 109 13.16 13.24 -3.45
C ASP A 109 12.25 13.19 -2.22
N ASP A 110 12.73 13.71 -1.10
CA ASP A 110 11.99 13.75 0.18
C ASP A 110 10.66 14.51 0.10
N SER A 111 10.46 15.34 -0.93
CA SER A 111 9.17 16.02 -1.16
C SER A 111 8.06 15.08 -1.59
N LEU A 112 8.39 13.90 -2.11
CA LEU A 112 7.44 12.94 -2.64
C LEU A 112 6.80 12.04 -1.57
N GLY A 113 7.41 11.94 -0.40
CA GLY A 113 6.92 11.10 0.70
C GLY A 113 5.44 11.34 1.01
N ILE A 114 4.99 12.58 0.93
CA ILE A 114 3.60 13.00 1.14
C ILE A 114 2.58 12.34 0.17
N LEU A 115 3.01 11.85 -0.98
CA LEU A 115 2.16 11.06 -1.89
C LEU A 115 1.81 9.68 -1.30
N SER A 116 2.60 9.18 -0.38
CA SER A 116 2.36 7.91 0.30
C SER A 116 1.81 8.09 1.71
N THR A 117 2.41 8.96 2.49
CA THR A 117 2.05 9.19 3.89
C THR A 117 2.55 10.55 4.37
N LEU A 118 1.91 11.07 5.39
CA LEU A 118 2.32 12.29 6.08
C LEU A 118 1.96 12.16 7.57
N PRO A 119 2.88 12.43 8.51
CA PRO A 119 2.54 12.50 9.92
C PRO A 119 1.37 13.46 10.18
N VAL A 120 0.40 13.02 11.00
CA VAL A 120 -0.90 13.71 11.24
C VAL A 120 -1.62 14.16 9.96
N GLY A 121 -1.37 13.43 8.88
CA GLY A 121 -1.95 13.65 7.56
C GLY A 121 -3.23 12.84 7.33
N MET A 122 -3.51 12.60 6.06
CA MET A 122 -4.74 11.95 5.60
C MET A 122 -4.87 10.51 6.11
N THR A 123 -6.09 10.14 6.43
CA THR A 123 -6.52 8.75 6.69
C THR A 123 -6.67 7.98 5.37
N PHE A 124 -6.91 6.65 5.47
CA PHE A 124 -7.12 5.81 4.29
C PHE A 124 -8.26 6.31 3.39
N ASP A 125 -9.41 6.61 3.96
CA ASP A 125 -10.58 7.07 3.22
C ASP A 125 -10.36 8.44 2.56
N GLU A 126 -9.59 9.32 3.19
CA GLU A 126 -9.18 10.59 2.60
C GLU A 126 -8.20 10.39 1.44
N TYR A 127 -7.15 9.56 1.58
CA TYR A 127 -6.26 9.23 0.46
C TYR A 127 -7.03 8.56 -0.69
N MET A 128 -7.89 7.60 -0.36
CA MET A 128 -8.72 6.92 -1.36
C MET A 128 -9.60 7.89 -2.13
N GLY A 129 -10.28 8.80 -1.41
CA GLY A 129 -11.11 9.80 -2.02
C GLY A 129 -10.32 10.82 -2.83
N TRP A 130 -9.17 11.28 -2.32
CA TRP A 130 -8.28 12.21 -2.99
C TRP A 130 -7.74 11.65 -4.31
N TYR A 131 -7.26 10.39 -4.30
CA TYR A 131 -6.71 9.75 -5.50
C TYR A 131 -7.77 9.35 -6.52
N VAL A 132 -8.92 8.82 -6.07
CA VAL A 132 -9.92 8.19 -6.95
C VAL A 132 -10.94 9.21 -7.47
N ALA A 133 -11.33 10.19 -6.66
CA ALA A 133 -12.41 11.14 -6.97
C ALA A 133 -11.98 12.61 -6.89
N GLY A 134 -10.90 12.90 -6.19
CA GLY A 134 -10.30 14.24 -6.11
C GLY A 134 -9.22 14.45 -7.18
N GLU A 135 -8.30 15.37 -6.89
CA GLU A 135 -7.22 15.76 -7.81
C GLU A 135 -5.95 14.89 -7.67
N GLY A 136 -5.93 13.90 -6.75
CA GLY A 136 -4.72 13.18 -6.37
C GLY A 136 -4.00 12.48 -7.53
N GLN A 137 -4.74 11.82 -8.42
CA GLN A 137 -4.12 11.21 -9.61
C GLN A 137 -3.57 12.26 -10.57
N GLN A 138 -4.27 13.39 -10.75
CA GLN A 138 -3.77 14.48 -11.59
C GLN A 138 -2.48 15.09 -11.01
N ILE A 139 -2.46 15.34 -9.70
CA ILE A 139 -1.27 15.83 -9.00
C ILE A 139 -0.10 14.84 -9.13
N LEU A 140 -0.36 13.54 -8.97
CA LEU A 140 0.65 12.51 -9.17
C LEU A 140 1.21 12.51 -10.60
N ASP A 141 0.35 12.62 -11.61
CA ASP A 141 0.76 12.69 -13.02
C ASP A 141 1.64 13.92 -13.30
N GLU A 142 1.26 15.08 -12.75
CA GLU A 142 2.02 16.33 -12.90
C GLU A 142 3.39 16.26 -12.20
N VAL A 143 3.41 15.70 -10.98
CA VAL A 143 4.64 15.48 -10.20
C VAL A 143 5.57 14.51 -10.93
N MET A 144 5.06 13.39 -11.42
CA MET A 144 5.87 12.43 -12.17
C MET A 144 6.41 13.03 -13.47
N ALA A 145 5.64 13.87 -14.17
CA ALA A 145 6.11 14.55 -15.35
C ALA A 145 7.26 15.54 -15.07
N GLU A 146 7.30 16.13 -13.86
CA GLU A 146 8.35 17.05 -13.42
C GLU A 146 9.63 16.30 -13.00
N ILE A 147 9.52 15.20 -12.24
CA ILE A 147 10.68 14.47 -11.72
C ILE A 147 11.26 13.47 -12.71
N ASP A 148 10.41 12.75 -13.44
CA ASP A 148 10.82 11.80 -14.47
C ASP A 148 9.67 11.52 -15.47
N SER A 149 9.70 12.22 -16.60
CA SER A 149 8.67 12.11 -17.63
C SER A 149 8.57 10.74 -18.31
N ASN A 150 9.58 9.84 -18.10
CA ASN A 150 9.55 8.48 -18.65
C ASN A 150 8.76 7.49 -17.78
N VAL A 151 8.25 7.92 -16.62
CA VAL A 151 7.49 7.06 -15.71
C VAL A 151 6.05 7.55 -15.58
N VAL A 152 5.11 6.62 -15.52
CA VAL A 152 3.71 6.82 -15.12
C VAL A 152 3.49 6.12 -13.79
N ALA A 153 2.69 6.71 -12.90
CA ALA A 153 2.45 6.16 -11.58
C ALA A 153 0.95 6.07 -11.25
N PHE A 154 0.58 5.04 -10.48
CA PHE A 154 -0.77 4.84 -9.95
C PHE A 154 -0.70 4.43 -8.47
N PRO A 155 -1.60 4.94 -7.59
CA PRO A 155 -1.75 4.39 -6.25
C PRO A 155 -2.28 2.96 -6.34
N CYS A 156 -1.69 2.00 -5.60
CA CYS A 156 -1.96 0.59 -5.86
C CYS A 156 -2.04 -0.32 -4.64
N GLY A 157 -1.78 0.18 -3.48
CA GLY A 157 -1.82 -0.59 -2.24
C GLY A 157 -1.84 0.32 -1.04
N VAL A 158 -2.24 -0.19 0.11
CA VAL A 158 -2.29 0.57 1.36
C VAL A 158 -1.93 -0.33 2.54
N VAL A 159 -1.13 0.19 3.44
CA VAL A 159 -0.93 -0.31 4.81
C VAL A 159 -1.77 0.52 5.75
N ASP A 160 -2.43 -0.11 6.72
CA ASP A 160 -3.25 0.54 7.74
C ASP A 160 -2.39 1.29 8.79
N SER A 161 -3.04 1.96 9.72
CA SER A 161 -2.39 2.74 10.78
C SER A 161 -1.40 1.95 11.60
N GLU A 162 -0.34 2.61 12.03
CA GLU A 162 0.75 2.05 12.80
C GLU A 162 0.56 2.20 14.32
N ILE A 163 1.45 1.58 15.10
CA ILE A 163 1.63 1.83 16.53
C ILE A 163 2.63 2.99 16.66
N LEU A 164 2.28 4.02 17.46
CA LEU A 164 3.13 5.20 17.60
C LEU A 164 4.50 4.83 18.17
N TYR A 165 4.54 4.11 19.31
CA TYR A 165 5.79 3.65 19.90
C TYR A 165 5.68 2.24 20.47
N HIS A 166 6.73 1.45 20.26
CA HIS A 166 7.16 0.40 21.17
C HIS A 166 8.31 0.93 22.00
N SER A 167 8.23 0.85 23.34
CA SER A 167 9.21 1.46 24.22
C SER A 167 9.62 0.59 25.40
N THR A 168 10.86 0.80 25.87
CA THR A 168 11.42 0.16 27.07
C THR A 168 11.04 0.92 28.34
N LYS A 169 10.47 2.13 28.21
CA LYS A 169 10.01 3.01 29.29
C LYS A 169 8.57 3.46 29.00
N PRO A 170 7.76 3.71 30.03
CA PRO A 170 6.42 4.25 29.82
C PRO A 170 6.46 5.57 29.04
N ILE A 171 5.63 5.69 27.99
CA ILE A 171 5.33 6.93 27.28
C ILE A 171 3.83 7.14 27.38
N THR A 172 3.41 7.93 28.36
CA THR A 172 1.99 8.16 28.69
C THR A 172 1.48 9.50 28.20
N CYS A 173 2.39 10.42 27.92
CA CYS A 173 2.12 11.77 27.41
C CYS A 173 3.32 12.27 26.58
N LEU A 174 3.15 13.41 25.93
CA LEU A 174 4.17 13.99 25.05
C LEU A 174 5.44 14.39 25.83
N ASP A 175 5.32 14.78 27.10
CA ASP A 175 6.49 15.15 27.89
C ASP A 175 7.44 13.97 28.17
N ASP A 176 6.94 12.74 28.15
CA ASP A 176 7.73 11.54 28.40
C ASP A 176 8.74 11.24 27.29
N ILE A 177 8.55 11.76 26.06
CA ILE A 177 9.52 11.54 24.97
C ILE A 177 10.75 12.43 25.06
N LYS A 178 10.72 13.48 25.88
CA LYS A 178 11.81 14.46 25.99
C LYS A 178 13.12 13.80 26.43
N GLY A 179 14.11 13.90 25.57
CA GLY A 179 15.45 13.33 25.79
C GLY A 179 15.54 11.81 25.66
N LEU A 180 14.43 11.09 25.37
CA LEU A 180 14.49 9.68 25.02
C LEU A 180 15.18 9.52 23.65
N LYS A 181 15.96 8.46 23.53
CA LYS A 181 16.52 8.03 22.25
C LYS A 181 15.46 7.24 21.51
N ILE A 182 14.85 7.87 20.52
CA ILE A 182 13.74 7.29 19.75
C ILE A 182 14.16 7.07 18.30
N ARG A 183 13.91 5.89 17.77
CA ARG A 183 14.05 5.66 16.34
C ARG A 183 12.90 6.34 15.63
N GLY A 184 13.25 7.23 14.69
CA GLY A 184 12.32 7.92 13.82
C GLY A 184 12.91 8.12 12.42
N VAL A 185 12.05 8.19 11.41
CA VAL A 185 12.46 8.39 10.01
C VAL A 185 11.66 9.50 9.33
N SER A 186 12.15 9.97 8.21
CA SER A 186 11.49 10.95 7.32
C SER A 186 11.02 12.22 8.06
N ASP A 187 9.86 12.76 7.69
CA ASP A 187 9.30 13.97 8.31
C ASP A 187 8.98 13.77 9.81
N TRP A 188 8.62 12.54 10.22
CA TRP A 188 8.38 12.26 11.62
C TRP A 188 9.61 12.48 12.50
N ALA A 189 10.79 12.08 12.05
CA ALA A 189 12.05 12.33 12.76
C ALA A 189 12.30 13.83 13.03
N ASN A 190 11.94 14.69 12.06
CA ASN A 190 12.05 16.14 12.22
C ASN A 190 11.03 16.69 13.23
N ILE A 191 9.79 16.20 13.17
CA ILE A 191 8.71 16.59 14.11
C ILE A 191 9.06 16.13 15.52
N GLU A 192 9.47 14.86 15.74
CA GLU A 192 9.90 14.34 17.05
C GLU A 192 11.05 15.13 17.65
N THR A 193 12.02 15.53 16.82
CA THR A 193 13.13 16.37 17.26
C THR A 193 12.63 17.72 17.79
N ARG A 194 11.66 18.33 17.14
CA ARG A 194 11.00 19.58 17.57
C ARG A 194 10.20 19.40 18.86
N LEU A 195 9.64 18.18 19.05
CA LEU A 195 8.91 17.80 20.27
C LEU A 195 9.86 17.46 21.45
N GLY A 196 11.17 17.38 21.22
CA GLY A 196 12.18 17.23 22.24
C GLY A 196 12.77 15.82 22.39
N ALA A 197 12.46 14.89 21.50
CA ALA A 197 13.09 13.58 21.44
C ALA A 197 14.56 13.67 20.96
N SER A 198 15.38 12.70 21.38
CA SER A 198 16.72 12.48 20.82
C SER A 198 16.62 11.44 19.70
N VAL A 199 16.29 11.90 18.49
CA VAL A 199 15.98 11.01 17.37
C VAL A 199 17.23 10.33 16.81
N VAL A 200 17.12 9.03 16.54
CA VAL A 200 18.12 8.19 15.90
C VAL A 200 17.52 7.55 14.66
N THR A 201 18.10 7.80 13.50
CA THR A 201 17.68 7.15 12.25
C THR A 201 18.44 5.85 12.05
N MET A 202 17.72 4.75 11.82
CA MET A 202 18.27 3.43 11.51
C MET A 202 17.27 2.60 10.72
N ASP A 203 17.76 1.55 10.07
CA ASP A 203 16.91 0.60 9.36
C ASP A 203 15.95 -0.12 10.33
N GLY A 204 14.71 -0.36 9.87
CA GLY A 204 13.69 -1.02 10.69
C GLY A 204 14.13 -2.39 11.20
N GLY A 205 14.88 -3.16 10.40
CA GLY A 205 15.42 -4.46 10.80
C GLY A 205 16.36 -4.44 12.01
N ASP A 206 16.96 -3.28 12.32
CA ASP A 206 17.88 -3.12 13.45
C ASP A 206 17.16 -2.73 14.75
N CYS A 207 15.89 -2.33 14.67
CA CYS A 207 15.13 -1.79 15.82
C CYS A 207 14.97 -2.79 16.96
N TYR A 208 14.67 -4.06 16.66
CA TYR A 208 14.53 -5.10 17.70
C TYR A 208 15.80 -5.21 18.53
N GLU A 209 16.95 -5.31 17.88
CA GLU A 209 18.23 -5.47 18.57
C GLU A 209 18.64 -4.19 19.31
N ALA A 210 18.34 -3.02 18.73
CA ALA A 210 18.61 -1.73 19.37
C ALA A 210 17.77 -1.51 20.64
N LEU A 211 16.49 -1.89 20.64
CA LEU A 211 15.61 -1.90 21.82
C LEU A 211 16.11 -2.92 22.85
N SER A 212 16.41 -4.16 22.42
CA SER A 212 16.89 -5.24 23.31
C SER A 212 18.18 -4.89 24.03
N ARG A 213 19.08 -4.15 23.37
CA ARG A 213 20.36 -3.70 23.96
C ARG A 213 20.26 -2.38 24.71
N GLY A 214 19.11 -1.69 24.65
CA GLY A 214 18.93 -0.37 25.26
C GLY A 214 19.74 0.74 24.58
N THR A 215 20.11 0.58 23.31
CA THR A 215 20.78 1.63 22.51
C THR A 215 19.79 2.71 22.09
N ILE A 216 18.51 2.35 21.95
CA ILE A 216 17.35 3.24 21.86
C ILE A 216 16.35 2.91 22.96
N ASP A 217 15.56 3.88 23.36
CA ASP A 217 14.52 3.76 24.39
C ASP A 217 13.15 3.39 23.79
N ALA A 218 12.89 3.83 22.56
CA ALA A 218 11.65 3.60 21.84
C ALA A 218 11.87 3.55 20.31
N ALA A 219 10.92 2.97 19.61
CA ALA A 219 10.88 2.97 18.14
C ALA A 219 9.43 3.09 17.65
N GLU A 220 9.21 3.92 16.64
CA GLU A 220 8.13 3.71 15.66
C GLU A 220 8.61 2.67 14.64
N TYR A 221 7.72 1.87 14.08
CA TYR A 221 8.14 0.82 13.17
C TYR A 221 7.12 0.52 12.08
N SER A 222 5.95 -0.03 12.43
CA SER A 222 4.93 -0.41 11.47
C SER A 222 3.57 -0.72 12.14
N SER A 223 2.70 -1.39 11.39
CA SER A 223 1.36 -1.81 11.82
C SER A 223 1.41 -2.84 12.96
N PRO A 224 0.33 -3.02 13.73
CA PRO A 224 0.28 -4.00 14.82
C PRO A 224 0.72 -5.41 14.43
N SER A 225 0.29 -5.90 13.26
CA SER A 225 0.62 -7.24 12.78
C SER A 225 2.12 -7.39 12.45
N ALA A 226 2.71 -6.37 11.82
CA ALA A 226 4.13 -6.36 11.50
C ALA A 226 4.99 -6.25 12.78
N ASN A 227 4.58 -5.41 13.74
CA ASN A 227 5.30 -5.25 15.00
C ASN A 227 5.24 -6.52 15.86
N TRP A 228 4.10 -7.21 15.85
CA TRP A 228 3.97 -8.51 16.51
C TRP A 228 4.90 -9.55 15.87
N ALA A 229 4.90 -9.65 14.56
CA ALA A 229 5.76 -10.59 13.82
C ALA A 229 7.26 -10.29 14.03
N ALA A 230 7.63 -9.02 14.19
CA ALA A 230 8.99 -8.59 14.50
C ALA A 230 9.40 -8.84 15.96
N GLY A 231 8.48 -9.26 16.85
CA GLY A 231 8.78 -9.63 18.23
C GLY A 231 8.96 -8.47 19.19
N PHE A 232 8.55 -7.25 18.85
CA PHE A 232 8.79 -6.07 19.69
C PHE A 232 8.20 -6.18 21.09
N GLN A 233 7.12 -6.92 21.28
CA GLN A 233 6.53 -7.21 22.60
C GLN A 233 7.48 -7.94 23.55
N GLU A 234 8.53 -8.58 23.06
CA GLU A 234 9.50 -9.30 23.87
C GLU A 234 10.55 -8.36 24.50
N VAL A 235 10.83 -7.23 23.86
CA VAL A 235 11.93 -6.32 24.22
C VAL A 235 11.47 -4.92 24.60
N ALA A 236 10.23 -4.54 24.25
CA ALA A 236 9.64 -3.22 24.51
C ALA A 236 8.20 -3.37 25.02
N PRO A 237 8.00 -3.55 26.33
CA PRO A 237 6.72 -3.93 26.92
C PRO A 237 5.72 -2.77 27.05
N TYR A 238 6.04 -1.58 26.58
CA TYR A 238 5.14 -0.43 26.61
C TYR A 238 4.79 -0.03 25.19
N LEU A 239 3.48 0.00 24.89
CA LEU A 239 2.96 0.47 23.62
C LEU A 239 2.26 1.80 23.79
N THR A 240 2.43 2.71 22.84
CA THR A 240 1.68 3.96 22.77
C THR A 240 0.93 4.06 21.45
N VAL A 241 -0.36 4.38 21.51
CA VAL A 241 -1.27 4.60 20.39
C VAL A 241 -1.98 5.95 20.53
N PRO A 242 -2.60 6.52 19.49
CA PRO A 242 -2.64 6.06 18.09
C PRO A 242 -1.35 6.39 17.32
N GLY A 243 -1.14 5.73 16.19
CA GLY A 243 -0.01 5.97 15.29
C GLY A 243 -0.15 7.25 14.46
N VAL A 244 -0.17 8.40 15.11
CA VAL A 244 -0.31 9.71 14.46
C VAL A 244 0.80 10.05 13.49
N HIS A 245 1.95 9.39 13.57
CA HIS A 245 3.06 9.52 12.65
C HIS A 245 2.77 8.89 11.28
N GLN A 246 1.90 7.88 11.24
CA GLN A 246 1.45 7.22 10.01
C GLN A 246 0.05 6.64 10.20
N SER A 247 -0.97 7.40 9.79
CA SER A 247 -2.38 6.97 9.79
C SER A 247 -2.66 5.89 8.76
N CYS A 248 -1.94 5.93 7.64
CA CYS A 248 -1.84 4.89 6.62
C CYS A 248 -0.64 5.18 5.71
N ALA A 249 -0.24 4.21 4.89
CA ALA A 249 0.72 4.44 3.81
C ALA A 249 0.21 3.88 2.49
N VAL A 250 0.17 4.73 1.45
CA VAL A 250 -0.22 4.37 0.08
C VAL A 250 1.01 3.97 -0.72
N TYR A 251 0.93 2.86 -1.43
CA TYR A 251 1.97 2.41 -2.34
C TYR A 251 1.70 2.86 -3.78
N LEU A 252 2.76 3.04 -4.55
CA LEU A 252 2.71 3.46 -5.93
C LEU A 252 3.17 2.32 -6.84
N PHE A 253 2.38 2.06 -7.88
CA PHE A 253 2.79 1.26 -9.03
C PHE A 253 3.39 2.20 -10.08
N LEU A 254 4.64 1.99 -10.40
CA LEU A 254 5.39 2.71 -11.41
C LEU A 254 5.46 1.87 -12.67
N ILE A 255 5.27 2.48 -13.84
CA ILE A 255 5.40 1.81 -15.14
C ILE A 255 6.13 2.70 -16.13
N ASN A 256 7.04 2.11 -16.92
CA ASN A 256 7.72 2.83 -18.00
C ASN A 256 6.70 3.41 -18.98
N ARG A 257 6.83 4.71 -19.31
CA ARG A 257 5.87 5.42 -20.18
C ARG A 257 5.77 4.78 -21.58
N GLY A 258 6.89 4.36 -22.16
CA GLY A 258 6.88 3.72 -23.47
C GLY A 258 6.15 2.37 -23.44
N VAL A 259 6.30 1.60 -22.36
CA VAL A 259 5.55 0.35 -22.14
C VAL A 259 4.07 0.66 -21.98
N TRP A 260 3.73 1.66 -21.14
CA TRP A 260 2.35 2.09 -20.90
C TRP A 260 1.63 2.55 -22.17
N GLU A 261 2.24 3.46 -22.92
CA GLU A 261 1.67 4.00 -24.18
C GLU A 261 1.61 2.95 -25.30
N GLY A 262 2.44 1.92 -25.22
CA GLY A 262 2.40 0.77 -26.11
C GLY A 262 1.27 -0.21 -25.82
N MET A 263 0.56 -0.08 -24.69
CA MET A 263 -0.58 -0.93 -24.33
C MET A 263 -1.88 -0.47 -25.01
N ASP A 264 -2.77 -1.42 -25.30
CA ASP A 264 -4.13 -1.11 -25.70
C ASP A 264 -4.93 -0.54 -24.51
N GLU A 265 -5.96 0.27 -24.80
CA GLU A 265 -6.79 0.93 -23.81
C GLU A 265 -7.44 -0.06 -22.82
N GLN A 266 -7.84 -1.24 -23.27
CA GLN A 266 -8.40 -2.27 -22.40
C GLN A 266 -7.38 -2.74 -21.36
N THR A 267 -6.14 -2.96 -21.76
CA THR A 267 -5.05 -3.38 -20.86
C THR A 267 -4.70 -2.26 -19.87
N GLN A 268 -4.63 -1.01 -20.33
CA GLN A 268 -4.43 0.14 -19.46
C GLN A 268 -5.54 0.25 -18.40
N ASN A 269 -6.80 0.09 -18.81
CA ASN A 269 -7.95 0.15 -17.88
C ASN A 269 -7.93 -1.01 -16.86
N ILE A 270 -7.50 -2.22 -17.25
CA ILE A 270 -7.32 -3.34 -16.32
C ILE A 270 -6.32 -3.00 -15.26
N ILE A 271 -5.15 -2.44 -15.63
CA ILE A 271 -4.10 -2.06 -14.67
C ILE A 271 -4.60 -0.97 -13.70
N LYS A 272 -5.24 0.09 -14.22
CA LYS A 272 -5.80 1.16 -13.38
C LYS A 272 -6.82 0.62 -12.37
N LEU A 273 -7.76 -0.20 -12.84
CA LEU A 273 -8.79 -0.78 -11.98
C LEU A 273 -8.20 -1.74 -10.95
N ALA A 274 -7.20 -2.56 -11.33
CA ALA A 274 -6.51 -3.43 -10.41
C ALA A 274 -5.78 -2.62 -9.32
N CYS A 275 -5.06 -1.56 -9.68
CA CYS A 275 -4.41 -0.67 -8.72
C CYS A 275 -5.42 -0.09 -7.71
N THR A 276 -6.53 0.49 -8.20
CA THR A 276 -7.57 1.03 -7.32
C THR A 276 -8.20 -0.04 -6.42
N ALA A 277 -8.49 -1.23 -6.97
CA ALA A 277 -9.09 -2.33 -6.20
C ALA A 277 -8.15 -2.83 -5.10
N MET A 278 -6.85 -2.93 -5.38
CA MET A 278 -5.86 -3.39 -4.41
C MET A 278 -5.69 -2.42 -3.24
N MET A 279 -5.87 -1.12 -3.43
CA MET A 279 -5.88 -0.18 -2.29
C MET A 279 -6.91 -0.59 -1.24
N ALA A 280 -8.16 -0.83 -1.66
CA ALA A 280 -9.24 -1.22 -0.74
C ALA A 280 -9.05 -2.64 -0.18
N GLN A 281 -8.61 -3.58 -1.01
CA GLN A 281 -8.41 -4.97 -0.59
C GLN A 281 -7.28 -5.07 0.43
N ASN A 282 -6.10 -4.51 0.15
CA ASN A 282 -4.95 -4.57 1.06
C ASN A 282 -5.25 -3.91 2.40
N TRP A 283 -5.93 -2.74 2.39
CA TRP A 283 -6.35 -2.10 3.63
C TRP A 283 -7.29 -2.99 4.45
N ALA A 284 -8.27 -3.64 3.81
CA ALA A 284 -9.20 -4.51 4.52
C ALA A 284 -8.52 -5.75 5.11
N GLU A 285 -7.58 -6.36 4.37
CA GLU A 285 -6.79 -7.50 4.82
C GLU A 285 -5.87 -7.13 5.97
N ASP A 286 -5.19 -5.96 5.86
CA ASP A 286 -4.30 -5.45 6.90
C ASP A 286 -5.07 -5.14 8.19
N ARG A 287 -6.26 -4.52 8.10
CA ARG A 287 -7.12 -4.30 9.27
C ARG A 287 -7.50 -5.59 10.00
N VAL A 288 -7.78 -6.66 9.28
CA VAL A 288 -8.07 -7.96 9.89
C VAL A 288 -6.83 -8.52 10.59
N ALA A 289 -5.67 -8.50 9.94
CA ALA A 289 -4.41 -8.95 10.52
C ALA A 289 -4.01 -8.11 11.75
N ASN A 290 -4.15 -6.78 11.66
CA ASN A 290 -3.89 -5.86 12.75
C ASN A 290 -4.83 -6.08 13.94
N GLY A 291 -6.12 -6.33 13.67
CA GLY A 291 -7.07 -6.67 14.72
C GLY A 291 -6.69 -7.95 15.46
N GLN A 292 -6.24 -8.98 14.74
CA GLN A 292 -5.78 -10.23 15.36
C GLN A 292 -4.51 -10.02 16.21
N ALA A 293 -3.54 -9.26 15.72
CA ALA A 293 -2.33 -8.92 16.47
C ALA A 293 -2.66 -8.07 17.70
N TRP A 294 -3.60 -7.13 17.55
CA TRP A 294 -4.05 -6.28 18.65
C TRP A 294 -4.68 -7.09 19.80
N GLU A 295 -5.47 -8.12 19.48
CA GLU A 295 -5.98 -9.03 20.53
C GLU A 295 -4.84 -9.74 21.27
N GLN A 296 -3.77 -10.14 20.58
CA GLN A 296 -2.60 -10.76 21.22
C GLN A 296 -1.87 -9.78 22.13
N PHE A 297 -1.73 -8.49 21.74
CA PHE A 297 -1.18 -7.46 22.62
C PHE A 297 -2.05 -7.27 23.87
N LYS A 298 -3.37 -7.24 23.74
CA LYS A 298 -4.30 -7.15 24.88
C LYS A 298 -4.23 -8.37 25.79
N GLU A 299 -4.02 -9.58 25.26
CA GLU A 299 -3.79 -10.76 26.07
C GLU A 299 -2.52 -10.66 26.91
N LEU A 300 -1.42 -10.12 26.36
CA LEU A 300 -0.21 -9.85 27.12
C LEU A 300 -0.42 -8.78 28.20
N GLU A 301 -1.20 -7.74 27.90
CA GLU A 301 -1.58 -6.71 28.86
C GLU A 301 -2.39 -7.31 30.01
N ALA A 302 -3.39 -8.14 29.73
CA ALA A 302 -4.16 -8.83 30.76
C ALA A 302 -3.32 -9.76 31.65
N GLN A 303 -2.19 -10.27 31.14
CA GLN A 303 -1.22 -11.05 31.88
C GLN A 303 -0.20 -10.18 32.65
N GLY A 304 -0.26 -8.86 32.54
CA GLY A 304 0.68 -7.93 33.15
C GLY A 304 2.10 -7.96 32.52
N LYS A 305 2.22 -8.48 31.30
CA LYS A 305 3.50 -8.57 30.57
C LYS A 305 3.76 -7.39 29.65
N LEU A 306 2.71 -6.62 29.35
CA LEU A 306 2.74 -5.46 28.46
C LEU A 306 1.78 -4.42 29.01
N THR A 307 1.99 -3.14 28.68
CA THR A 307 1.07 -2.05 29.00
C THR A 307 0.81 -1.21 27.77
N ILE A 308 -0.47 -0.94 27.48
CA ILE A 308 -0.88 -0.11 26.36
C ILE A 308 -1.29 1.26 26.88
N TYR A 309 -0.69 2.30 26.35
CA TYR A 309 -1.03 3.69 26.62
C TYR A 309 -1.69 4.34 25.42
N ARG A 310 -2.65 5.22 25.68
CA ARG A 310 -3.18 6.13 24.68
C ARG A 310 -2.62 7.52 24.90
N MET A 311 -1.99 8.09 23.88
CA MET A 311 -1.56 9.49 23.90
C MET A 311 -2.78 10.40 24.16
N PRO A 312 -2.71 11.33 25.14
CA PRO A 312 -3.81 12.25 25.39
C PRO A 312 -4.17 13.10 24.16
N ASP A 313 -5.45 13.39 23.96
CA ASP A 313 -5.90 14.17 22.81
C ASP A 313 -5.32 15.59 22.79
N GLU A 314 -5.05 16.18 23.96
CA GLU A 314 -4.35 17.47 24.07
C GLU A 314 -2.90 17.41 23.59
N ASP A 315 -2.24 16.27 23.74
CA ASP A 315 -0.87 16.07 23.27
C ASP A 315 -0.86 15.76 21.76
N ILE A 316 -1.86 15.04 21.26
CA ILE A 316 -2.07 14.88 19.81
C ILE A 316 -2.29 16.24 19.13
N ALA A 317 -3.07 17.14 19.76
CA ALA A 317 -3.25 18.49 19.25
C ALA A 317 -1.94 19.31 19.23
N LYS A 318 -1.04 19.12 20.21
CA LYS A 318 0.30 19.75 20.19
C LYS A 318 1.19 19.17 19.10
N ILE A 319 1.13 17.85 18.87
CA ILE A 319 1.83 17.18 17.76
C ILE A 319 1.36 17.79 16.44
N GLN A 320 0.04 17.93 16.24
CA GLN A 320 -0.53 18.56 15.06
C GLN A 320 0.00 19.96 14.84
N GLN A 321 0.00 20.80 15.90
CA GLN A 321 0.51 22.17 15.79
C GLN A 321 1.98 22.20 15.34
N VAL A 322 2.84 21.36 15.91
CA VAL A 322 4.27 21.29 15.56
C VAL A 322 4.44 20.77 14.12
N ALA A 323 3.62 19.83 13.71
CA ALA A 323 3.60 19.34 12.33
C ALA A 323 3.17 20.42 11.33
N ASP A 324 2.11 21.18 11.65
CA ASP A 324 1.64 22.28 10.80
C ASP A 324 2.70 23.38 10.63
N GLU A 325 3.41 23.73 11.71
CA GLU A 325 4.52 24.68 11.66
C GLU A 325 5.67 24.14 10.77
N TYR A 326 6.01 22.85 10.92
CA TYR A 326 7.02 22.18 10.09
C TYR A 326 6.63 22.16 8.61
N TYR A 327 5.39 21.83 8.29
CA TYR A 327 4.90 21.80 6.91
C TYR A 327 4.80 23.18 6.28
N ALA A 328 4.43 24.21 7.06
CA ALA A 328 4.44 25.58 6.57
C ALA A 328 5.85 26.03 6.15
N GLU A 329 6.90 25.68 6.93
CA GLU A 329 8.30 25.96 6.57
C GLU A 329 8.73 25.13 5.33
N LYS A 330 8.34 23.84 5.27
CA LYS A 330 8.66 22.96 4.15
C LYS A 330 8.01 23.44 2.85
N CYS A 331 6.77 23.92 2.89
CA CYS A 331 6.10 24.53 1.74
C CYS A 331 6.81 25.78 1.22
N GLN A 332 7.39 26.59 2.10
CA GLN A 332 8.15 27.79 1.67
C GLN A 332 9.44 27.42 0.96
N SER A 333 10.08 26.33 1.32
CA SER A 333 11.37 25.90 0.78
C SER A 333 11.29 24.91 -0.36
N ASN A 334 10.14 24.22 -0.50
CA ASN A 334 9.94 23.16 -1.48
C ASN A 334 8.61 23.33 -2.24
N PRO A 335 8.62 23.91 -3.44
CA PRO A 335 7.41 24.14 -4.24
C PRO A 335 6.66 22.83 -4.62
N LEU A 336 7.37 21.72 -4.80
CA LEU A 336 6.77 20.44 -5.16
C LEU A 336 5.99 19.87 -3.97
N PHE A 337 6.59 19.91 -2.76
CA PHE A 337 5.89 19.55 -1.53
C PHE A 337 4.66 20.44 -1.32
N ALA A 338 4.81 21.76 -1.49
CA ALA A 338 3.70 22.71 -1.33
C ALA A 338 2.51 22.38 -2.24
N LYS A 339 2.79 22.09 -3.52
CA LYS A 339 1.76 21.73 -4.50
C LYS A 339 0.94 20.51 -4.05
N ILE A 340 1.61 19.45 -3.58
CA ILE A 340 0.94 18.23 -3.13
C ILE A 340 0.17 18.51 -1.84
N TYR A 341 0.80 19.15 -0.86
CA TYR A 341 0.20 19.46 0.44
C TYR A 341 -1.04 20.33 0.32
N GLU A 342 -0.99 21.42 -0.47
CA GLU A 342 -2.12 22.31 -0.72
C GLU A 342 -3.31 21.58 -1.35
N SER A 343 -3.08 20.66 -2.31
CA SER A 343 -4.13 19.84 -2.90
C SER A 343 -4.77 18.89 -1.89
N GLN A 344 -3.94 18.24 -1.03
CA GLN A 344 -4.46 17.39 0.05
C GLN A 344 -5.28 18.19 1.06
N GLN A 345 -4.80 19.36 1.49
CA GLN A 345 -5.53 20.23 2.42
C GLN A 345 -6.84 20.75 1.82
N ALA A 346 -6.85 21.07 0.52
CA ALA A 346 -8.06 21.49 -0.18
C ALA A 346 -9.09 20.34 -0.23
N TYR A 347 -8.64 19.12 -0.46
CA TYR A 347 -9.51 17.93 -0.43
C TYR A 347 -10.08 17.69 0.97
N ILE A 348 -9.26 17.62 2.00
CA ILE A 348 -9.70 17.43 3.40
C ILE A 348 -10.75 18.47 3.76
N LYS A 349 -10.49 19.74 3.44
CA LYS A 349 -11.45 20.83 3.68
C LYS A 349 -12.77 20.65 2.93
N SER A 350 -12.74 20.13 1.70
CA SER A 350 -13.95 19.95 0.87
C SER A 350 -14.90 18.87 1.39
N VAL A 351 -14.36 17.87 2.12
CA VAL A 351 -15.14 16.75 2.67
C VAL A 351 -15.31 16.82 4.18
N GLY A 352 -14.58 17.70 4.87
CA GLY A 352 -14.46 17.74 6.33
C GLY A 352 -15.78 17.90 7.07
N ASP A 353 -16.59 18.89 6.68
CA ASP A 353 -17.91 19.13 7.28
C ASP A 353 -18.83 17.89 7.20
N TRP A 354 -18.77 17.16 6.08
CA TRP A 354 -19.54 15.93 5.92
C TRP A 354 -18.94 14.79 6.73
N SER A 355 -17.62 14.65 6.73
CA SER A 355 -16.93 13.61 7.50
C SER A 355 -17.20 13.75 9.01
N GLU A 356 -17.19 14.99 9.54
CA GLU A 356 -17.56 15.28 10.91
C GLU A 356 -19.03 14.94 11.20
N ALA A 357 -19.95 15.38 10.33
CA ALA A 357 -21.37 15.11 10.48
C ALA A 357 -21.75 13.64 10.34
N ALA A 358 -20.97 12.85 9.59
CA ALA A 358 -21.18 11.41 9.37
C ALA A 358 -20.50 10.53 10.42
N SER A 359 -19.61 11.07 11.25
CA SER A 359 -18.95 10.31 12.33
C SER A 359 -19.90 10.03 13.49
N TYR A 360 -19.80 8.83 14.10
CA TYR A 360 -20.64 8.40 15.24
C TYR A 360 -19.95 8.67 16.57
#